data_837adb9dfb871557deb18d0e27ae7e51
#
_entry.id   837adb9dfb871557deb18d0e27ae7e51
#
_cell.length_a   1.000
_cell.length_b   1.000
_cell.length_c   1.000
_cell.angle_alpha   90.00
_cell.angle_beta   90.00
_cell.angle_gamma   90.00
#
_symmetry.space_group_name_H-M   'P 1'
#
loop_
_entity.id
_entity.type
_entity.pdbx_description
1 polymer ?
#
loop_
_entity_poly.entity_id
_entity_poly.type
_entity_poly.pdbx_seq_one_letter_code
_entity_poly.pdbx_strand_id
1 'polypeptide(L)'
;MDWVRGETVGHGSFGKVSFAIQRSQSTLVSPSMVVKSSSASSSSTLMNEKIILNELKECPQIINCVGDSYTYENGEKLYNVLLEYASGGALSDKLKNSGDHRLPEFEVRKYAKGLLKGIHYIHKNGYVHCDIKLPNILLGEDDQVKIADFGLAKRSESTKDDKLRCELRGTPLYMSPEMVTRGEQETPADIWALGCVVAEMATGNPAWRCSDIAKLLMTIGLGDQLPEIPEKLSEEGKDFLEKCFVKDPKKRWTAEMLLKHPFVADQDDTVSLNDERCYSETPSTSPKCPFDFPDWVTNDSAESSATCSITSLPSPANFSDGSWSTSPAERIWELVCERKPESEWSTADGWVSVR
;
A
#
# COMPACT_ATOMS: atom_id res chain seq x y z
N MET A 1 22.81 -19.89 2.67
CA MET A 1 21.83 -20.41 3.64
C MET A 1 21.11 -21.57 2.97
N ASP A 2 21.02 -22.74 3.61
CA ASP A 2 20.35 -23.91 3.01
C ASP A 2 18.90 -23.98 3.50
N TRP A 3 17.96 -23.82 2.56
CA TRP A 3 16.53 -23.77 2.81
C TRP A 3 15.75 -24.54 1.74
N VAL A 4 14.53 -24.94 2.08
CA VAL A 4 13.58 -25.55 1.15
C VAL A 4 12.30 -24.70 1.12
N ARG A 5 11.69 -24.63 -0.06
CA ARG A 5 10.39 -23.96 -0.24
C ARG A 5 9.29 -24.80 0.40
N GLY A 6 8.53 -24.19 1.27
CA GLY A 6 7.33 -24.74 1.87
C GLY A 6 6.06 -24.32 1.15
N GLU A 7 4.95 -24.32 1.87
CA GLU A 7 3.65 -23.91 1.36
C GLU A 7 3.62 -22.44 0.96
N THR A 8 2.72 -22.11 0.03
CA THR A 8 2.49 -20.74 -0.42
C THR A 8 1.72 -19.98 0.64
N VAL A 9 2.27 -18.86 1.09
CA VAL A 9 1.63 -17.94 2.05
C VAL A 9 0.79 -16.90 1.32
N GLY A 10 1.21 -16.47 0.12
CA GLY A 10 0.49 -15.45 -0.64
C GLY A 10 1.09 -15.17 -2.01
N HIS A 11 0.38 -14.34 -2.77
CA HIS A 11 0.84 -13.82 -4.04
C HIS A 11 0.87 -12.29 -3.95
N GLY A 12 2.04 -11.68 -4.05
CA GLY A 12 2.21 -10.23 -4.13
C GLY A 12 2.25 -9.75 -5.58
N SER A 13 2.17 -8.45 -5.78
CA SER A 13 2.22 -7.80 -7.10
C SER A 13 3.51 -8.12 -7.88
N PHE A 14 4.59 -8.48 -7.18
CA PHE A 14 5.92 -8.68 -7.75
C PHE A 14 6.48 -10.10 -7.52
N GLY A 15 5.66 -11.05 -7.09
CA GLY A 15 6.11 -12.43 -6.92
C GLY A 15 5.26 -13.27 -5.98
N LYS A 16 5.56 -14.57 -5.99
CA LYS A 16 4.96 -15.56 -5.11
C LYS A 16 5.70 -15.59 -3.78
N VAL A 17 4.97 -15.60 -2.67
CA VAL A 17 5.52 -15.72 -1.32
C VAL A 17 5.22 -17.11 -0.77
N SER A 18 6.25 -17.81 -0.29
CA SER A 18 6.15 -19.15 0.31
C SER A 18 6.95 -19.21 1.62
N PHE A 19 6.66 -20.13 2.50
CA PHE A 19 7.55 -20.39 3.63
C PHE A 19 8.93 -20.81 3.15
N ALA A 20 9.98 -20.37 3.86
CA ALA A 20 11.35 -20.81 3.68
C ALA A 20 11.77 -21.60 4.91
N ILE A 21 11.88 -22.94 4.76
CA ILE A 21 12.18 -23.87 5.86
C ILE A 21 13.68 -24.16 5.84
N GLN A 22 14.35 -23.84 6.94
CA GLN A 22 15.79 -24.08 7.07
C GLN A 22 16.07 -25.58 7.27
N ARG A 23 16.93 -26.19 6.45
CA ARG A 23 17.20 -27.63 6.50
C ARG A 23 17.82 -28.14 7.82
N SER A 24 18.43 -27.25 8.59
CA SER A 24 19.07 -27.56 9.87
C SER A 24 18.13 -27.51 11.08
N GLN A 25 16.89 -27.05 10.90
CA GLN A 25 15.90 -26.99 11.98
C GLN A 25 15.03 -28.25 12.02
N SER A 26 14.82 -28.80 13.24
CA SER A 26 13.86 -29.88 13.46
C SER A 26 12.44 -29.39 13.07
N THR A 27 11.62 -30.29 12.55
CA THR A 27 10.27 -30.04 12.00
C THR A 27 9.25 -29.46 12.99
N LEU A 28 9.65 -29.15 14.23
CA LEU A 28 8.80 -28.65 15.32
C LEU A 28 8.91 -27.14 15.57
N VAL A 29 9.77 -26.42 14.82
CA VAL A 29 9.92 -24.98 14.98
C VAL A 29 9.10 -24.27 13.90
N SER A 30 8.24 -23.33 14.29
CA SER A 30 7.50 -22.47 13.36
C SER A 30 8.45 -21.81 12.37
N PRO A 31 8.08 -21.70 11.08
CA PRO A 31 8.95 -21.07 10.09
C PRO A 31 9.18 -19.61 10.48
N SER A 32 10.45 -19.23 10.61
CA SER A 32 10.86 -17.85 10.93
C SER A 32 11.05 -16.98 9.69
N MET A 33 10.96 -17.58 8.50
CA MET A 33 11.25 -16.91 7.22
C MET A 33 10.24 -17.25 6.14
N VAL A 34 10.08 -16.29 5.23
CA VAL A 34 9.38 -16.48 3.96
C VAL A 34 10.31 -16.16 2.81
N VAL A 35 10.00 -16.67 1.64
CA VAL A 35 10.72 -16.40 0.40
C VAL A 35 9.76 -15.76 -0.61
N LYS A 36 10.10 -14.57 -1.06
CA LYS A 36 9.44 -13.88 -2.18
C LYS A 36 10.23 -14.18 -3.45
N SER A 37 9.57 -14.69 -4.48
CA SER A 37 10.22 -15.23 -5.69
C SER A 37 9.60 -14.68 -6.94
N SER A 38 10.45 -14.37 -7.92
CA SER A 38 10.04 -13.99 -9.27
C SER A 38 10.92 -14.71 -10.31
N SER A 39 10.46 -14.78 -11.55
CA SER A 39 11.32 -15.23 -12.67
C SER A 39 12.59 -14.38 -12.73
N ALA A 40 13.74 -15.01 -12.95
CA ALA A 40 15.01 -14.29 -13.06
C ALA A 40 15.01 -13.27 -14.21
N SER A 41 14.20 -13.48 -15.25
CA SER A 41 14.03 -12.56 -16.38
C SER A 41 13.24 -11.28 -16.02
N SER A 42 12.41 -11.31 -14.96
CA SER A 42 11.56 -10.20 -14.51
C SER A 42 11.83 -9.79 -13.06
N SER A 43 13.03 -10.06 -12.55
CA SER A 43 13.39 -9.88 -11.13
C SER A 43 13.87 -8.48 -10.76
N SER A 44 13.91 -7.52 -11.68
CA SER A 44 14.46 -6.16 -11.44
C SER A 44 13.80 -5.47 -10.23
N THR A 45 12.48 -5.54 -10.14
CA THR A 45 11.71 -4.96 -9.03
C THR A 45 12.06 -5.62 -7.69
N LEU A 46 12.16 -6.96 -7.66
CA LEU A 46 12.51 -7.71 -6.46
C LEU A 46 13.98 -7.50 -6.05
N MET A 47 14.88 -7.31 -7.02
CA MET A 47 16.27 -6.93 -6.74
C MET A 47 16.36 -5.54 -6.13
N ASN A 48 15.59 -4.58 -6.65
CA ASN A 48 15.51 -3.23 -6.10
C ASN A 48 14.97 -3.25 -4.66
N GLU A 49 13.90 -4.02 -4.42
CA GLU A 49 13.34 -4.23 -3.08
C GLU A 49 14.41 -4.73 -2.10
N LYS A 50 15.18 -5.74 -2.48
CA LYS A 50 16.28 -6.27 -1.64
C LYS A 50 17.35 -5.23 -1.33
N ILE A 51 17.74 -4.40 -2.30
CA ILE A 51 18.73 -3.34 -2.10
C ILE A 51 18.23 -2.34 -1.07
N ILE A 52 16.99 -1.87 -1.21
CA ILE A 52 16.39 -0.89 -0.30
C ILE A 52 16.24 -1.46 1.11
N LEU A 53 15.76 -2.70 1.24
CA LEU A 53 15.62 -3.36 2.54
C LEU A 53 16.95 -3.52 3.26
N ASN A 54 18.05 -3.79 2.55
CA ASN A 54 19.38 -3.87 3.14
C ASN A 54 19.87 -2.51 3.68
N GLU A 55 19.51 -1.41 3.03
CA GLU A 55 19.85 -0.06 3.50
C GLU A 55 18.99 0.37 4.70
N LEU A 56 17.77 -0.17 4.81
CA LEU A 56 16.80 0.17 5.85
C LEU A 56 16.73 -0.84 7.01
N LYS A 57 17.62 -1.83 7.08
CA LYS A 57 17.58 -2.97 8.00
C LYS A 57 17.59 -2.63 9.50
N GLU A 58 18.05 -1.44 9.88
CA GLU A 58 18.14 -1.01 11.29
C GLU A 58 16.76 -0.59 11.89
N CYS A 59 15.72 -0.49 11.06
CA CYS A 59 14.40 -0.07 11.51
C CYS A 59 13.53 -1.27 11.89
N PRO A 60 13.12 -1.41 13.16
CA PRO A 60 12.27 -2.52 13.58
C PRO A 60 10.85 -2.50 12.98
N GLN A 61 10.40 -1.37 12.45
CA GLN A 61 9.11 -1.23 11.76
C GLN A 61 9.16 -1.56 10.27
N ILE A 62 10.28 -2.06 9.76
CA ILE A 62 10.43 -2.49 8.37
C ILE A 62 10.71 -3.99 8.35
N ILE A 63 10.14 -4.70 7.38
CA ILE A 63 10.38 -6.14 7.20
C ILE A 63 11.86 -6.39 6.97
N ASN A 64 12.46 -7.34 7.71
CA ASN A 64 13.88 -7.62 7.60
C ASN A 64 14.19 -8.53 6.42
N CYS A 65 15.19 -8.16 5.60
CA CYS A 65 15.73 -9.01 4.55
C CYS A 65 16.89 -9.86 5.11
N VAL A 66 16.71 -11.18 5.08
CA VAL A 66 17.69 -12.15 5.57
C VAL A 66 18.76 -12.46 4.52
N GLY A 67 18.40 -12.38 3.23
CA GLY A 67 19.32 -12.66 2.13
C GLY A 67 18.59 -12.90 0.81
N ASP A 68 19.37 -13.32 -0.18
CA ASP A 68 18.83 -13.66 -1.50
C ASP A 68 19.55 -14.88 -2.10
N SER A 69 18.93 -15.52 -3.08
CA SER A 69 19.48 -16.68 -3.79
C SER A 69 18.80 -16.90 -5.13
N TYR A 70 19.44 -17.70 -5.98
CA TYR A 70 18.81 -18.24 -7.18
C TYR A 70 18.50 -19.72 -6.99
N THR A 71 17.33 -20.16 -7.47
CA THR A 71 16.95 -21.58 -7.56
C THR A 71 16.52 -21.94 -8.97
N TYR A 72 16.55 -23.25 -9.28
CA TYR A 72 15.97 -23.81 -10.50
C TYR A 72 14.81 -24.70 -10.08
N GLU A 73 13.61 -24.34 -10.49
CA GLU A 73 12.39 -25.06 -10.12
C GLU A 73 11.51 -25.22 -11.37
N ASN A 74 11.07 -26.44 -11.64
CA ASN A 74 10.24 -26.78 -12.82
C ASN A 74 10.81 -26.30 -14.17
N GLY A 75 12.15 -26.26 -14.30
CA GLY A 75 12.82 -25.79 -15.52
C GLY A 75 13.00 -24.27 -15.60
N GLU A 76 12.52 -23.51 -14.64
CA GLU A 76 12.64 -22.05 -14.58
C GLU A 76 13.68 -21.62 -13.55
N LYS A 77 14.48 -20.60 -13.88
CA LYS A 77 15.40 -19.95 -12.97
C LYS A 77 14.64 -18.85 -12.20
N LEU A 78 14.57 -18.99 -10.88
CA LEU A 78 13.92 -18.05 -9.99
C LEU A 78 14.96 -17.23 -9.22
N TYR A 79 14.69 -15.93 -9.07
CA TYR A 79 15.34 -15.08 -8.08
C TYR A 79 14.47 -15.04 -6.81
N ASN A 80 15.10 -15.23 -5.68
CA ASN A 80 14.47 -15.39 -4.38
C ASN A 80 15.04 -14.37 -3.39
N VAL A 81 14.17 -13.68 -2.66
CA VAL A 81 14.52 -12.85 -1.51
C VAL A 81 13.92 -13.47 -0.27
N LEU A 82 14.78 -13.76 0.72
CA LEU A 82 14.37 -14.30 2.01
C LEU A 82 14.08 -13.15 2.97
N LEU A 83 12.90 -13.18 3.54
CA LEU A 83 12.39 -12.16 4.45
C LEU A 83 12.01 -12.80 5.78
N GLU A 84 12.01 -12.01 6.87
CA GLU A 84 11.43 -12.44 8.12
C GLU A 84 9.94 -12.77 7.95
N TYR A 85 9.45 -13.73 8.70
CA TYR A 85 8.02 -14.06 8.73
C TYR A 85 7.32 -13.22 9.79
N ALA A 86 6.35 -12.41 9.37
CA ALA A 86 5.49 -11.65 10.27
C ALA A 86 4.29 -12.51 10.68
N SER A 87 4.35 -13.10 11.88
CA SER A 87 3.40 -14.13 12.35
C SER A 87 1.98 -13.62 12.58
N GLY A 88 1.80 -12.32 12.80
CA GLY A 88 0.47 -11.69 12.96
C GLY A 88 -0.27 -11.42 11.64
N GLY A 89 0.33 -11.78 10.48
CA GLY A 89 -0.30 -11.59 9.18
C GLY A 89 -0.42 -10.13 8.73
N ALA A 90 -1.27 -9.86 7.75
CA ALA A 90 -1.50 -8.50 7.26
C ALA A 90 -2.52 -7.74 8.13
N LEU A 91 -2.31 -6.42 8.29
CA LEU A 91 -3.25 -5.57 9.02
C LEU A 91 -4.64 -5.52 8.35
N SER A 92 -4.68 -5.70 7.02
CA SER A 92 -5.93 -5.88 6.28
C SER A 92 -6.72 -7.11 6.75
N ASP A 93 -6.04 -8.22 7.07
CA ASP A 93 -6.70 -9.45 7.52
C ASP A 93 -7.17 -9.31 8.97
N LYS A 94 -6.37 -8.66 9.83
CA LYS A 94 -6.80 -8.31 11.19
C LYS A 94 -8.07 -7.45 11.15
N LEU A 95 -8.14 -6.47 10.25
CA LEU A 95 -9.31 -5.62 10.07
C LEU A 95 -10.55 -6.42 9.62
N LYS A 96 -10.41 -7.29 8.62
CA LYS A 96 -11.49 -8.15 8.14
C LYS A 96 -12.01 -9.11 9.21
N ASN A 97 -11.11 -9.60 10.07
CA ASN A 97 -11.44 -10.57 11.13
C ASN A 97 -11.95 -9.90 12.42
N SER A 98 -11.90 -8.57 12.54
CA SER A 98 -12.50 -7.84 13.65
C SER A 98 -14.04 -7.91 13.53
N GLY A 99 -14.74 -8.11 14.64
CA GLY A 99 -16.20 -8.35 14.63
C GLY A 99 -17.03 -7.25 13.96
N ASP A 100 -16.55 -5.99 14.03
CA ASP A 100 -17.20 -4.81 13.42
C ASP A 100 -16.53 -4.39 12.11
N HIS A 101 -15.58 -5.17 11.58
CA HIS A 101 -14.72 -4.82 10.46
C HIS A 101 -13.96 -3.50 10.63
N ARG A 102 -13.77 -3.03 11.86
CA ARG A 102 -13.02 -1.82 12.22
C ARG A 102 -12.23 -2.05 13.49
N LEU A 103 -11.17 -1.27 13.67
CA LEU A 103 -10.35 -1.34 14.88
C LEU A 103 -10.80 -0.28 15.90
N PRO A 104 -10.73 -0.59 17.20
CA PRO A 104 -10.92 0.40 18.25
C PRO A 104 -9.81 1.47 18.17
N GLU A 105 -10.10 2.71 18.56
CA GLU A 105 -9.20 3.84 18.34
C GLU A 105 -7.83 3.65 19.02
N PHE A 106 -7.75 2.97 20.14
CA PHE A 106 -6.46 2.71 20.80
C PHE A 106 -5.53 1.84 19.93
N GLU A 107 -6.08 0.84 19.21
CA GLU A 107 -5.32 0.06 18.23
C GLU A 107 -4.94 0.90 17.00
N VAL A 108 -5.87 1.73 16.50
CA VAL A 108 -5.59 2.67 15.41
C VAL A 108 -4.41 3.59 15.77
N ARG A 109 -4.39 4.14 16.99
CA ARG A 109 -3.29 4.97 17.53
C ARG A 109 -1.98 4.17 17.58
N LYS A 110 -2.01 2.94 18.12
CA LYS A 110 -0.85 2.03 18.21
C LYS A 110 -0.24 1.78 16.82
N TYR A 111 -1.07 1.39 15.86
CA TYR A 111 -0.58 1.08 14.51
C TYR A 111 -0.16 2.34 13.74
N ALA A 112 -0.90 3.44 13.84
CA ALA A 112 -0.50 4.72 13.25
C ALA A 112 0.88 5.18 13.76
N LYS A 113 1.14 5.06 15.07
CA LYS A 113 2.45 5.37 15.66
C LYS A 113 3.56 4.47 15.11
N GLY A 114 3.31 3.16 15.04
CA GLY A 114 4.28 2.20 14.48
C GLY A 114 4.59 2.52 13.00
N LEU A 115 3.56 2.78 12.19
CA LEU A 115 3.69 3.17 10.79
C LEU A 115 4.48 4.47 10.63
N LEU A 116 4.17 5.49 11.41
CA LEU A 116 4.88 6.76 11.39
C LEU A 116 6.36 6.61 11.70
N LYS A 117 6.73 5.76 12.67
CA LYS A 117 8.14 5.46 12.96
C LYS A 117 8.84 4.86 11.75
N GLY A 118 8.22 3.89 11.08
CA GLY A 118 8.76 3.28 9.87
C GLY A 118 8.85 4.26 8.71
N ILE A 119 7.77 5.01 8.41
CA ILE A 119 7.73 6.01 7.33
C ILE A 119 8.76 7.12 7.59
N HIS A 120 8.86 7.61 8.82
CA HIS A 120 9.88 8.61 9.17
C HIS A 120 11.30 8.09 8.89
N TYR A 121 11.58 6.84 9.25
CA TYR A 121 12.89 6.23 9.00
C TYR A 121 13.16 6.09 7.49
N ILE A 122 12.17 5.64 6.70
CA ILE A 122 12.25 5.55 5.23
C ILE A 122 12.60 6.92 4.64
N HIS A 123 11.84 7.96 5.01
CA HIS A 123 12.01 9.32 4.51
C HIS A 123 13.35 9.93 4.92
N LYS A 124 13.78 9.72 6.19
CA LYS A 124 15.08 10.20 6.69
C LYS A 124 16.27 9.60 5.94
N ASN A 125 16.12 8.36 5.43
CA ASN A 125 17.14 7.70 4.62
C ASN A 125 17.02 8.01 3.11
N GLY A 126 16.20 9.01 2.74
CA GLY A 126 16.07 9.48 1.37
C GLY A 126 15.26 8.56 0.45
N TYR A 127 14.34 7.77 1.01
CA TYR A 127 13.44 6.89 0.26
C TYR A 127 11.98 7.34 0.38
N VAL A 128 11.18 6.94 -0.61
CA VAL A 128 9.72 7.03 -0.63
C VAL A 128 9.19 5.61 -0.87
N HIS A 129 8.22 5.16 -0.08
CA HIS A 129 7.70 3.79 -0.20
C HIS A 129 6.81 3.59 -1.43
N CYS A 130 6.00 4.59 -1.76
CA CYS A 130 5.13 4.65 -2.94
C CYS A 130 3.93 3.71 -2.97
N ASP A 131 3.75 2.80 -1.99
CA ASP A 131 2.60 1.88 -1.92
C ASP A 131 2.21 1.53 -0.47
N ILE A 132 2.09 2.56 0.39
CA ILE A 132 1.58 2.41 1.75
C ILE A 132 0.08 2.08 1.67
N LYS A 133 -0.28 0.88 2.15
CA LYS A 133 -1.67 0.36 2.19
C LYS A 133 -1.79 -0.78 3.21
N LEU A 134 -3.00 -1.07 3.68
CA LEU A 134 -3.23 -2.11 4.69
C LEU A 134 -2.61 -3.48 4.37
N PRO A 135 -2.68 -4.01 3.12
CA PRO A 135 -2.04 -5.29 2.80
C PRO A 135 -0.52 -5.30 2.88
N ASN A 136 0.13 -4.15 2.78
CA ASN A 136 1.59 -4.00 2.87
C ASN A 136 2.07 -3.71 4.30
N ILE A 137 1.15 -3.68 5.26
CA ILE A 137 1.45 -3.51 6.67
C ILE A 137 1.25 -4.85 7.34
N LEU A 138 2.34 -5.48 7.74
CA LEU A 138 2.33 -6.75 8.42
C LEU A 138 2.47 -6.55 9.93
N LEU A 139 2.05 -7.54 10.69
CA LEU A 139 2.17 -7.59 12.14
C LEU A 139 3.16 -8.71 12.54
N GLY A 140 4.20 -8.33 13.24
CA GLY A 140 5.16 -9.26 13.84
C GLY A 140 4.65 -9.82 15.16
N GLU A 141 5.56 -10.41 15.94
CA GLU A 141 5.28 -10.78 17.33
C GLU A 141 4.86 -9.53 18.11
N ASP A 142 3.95 -9.70 19.08
CA ASP A 142 3.41 -8.61 19.91
C ASP A 142 2.72 -7.48 19.11
N ASP A 143 2.14 -7.81 17.95
CA ASP A 143 1.46 -6.83 17.09
C ASP A 143 2.35 -5.64 16.69
N GLN A 144 3.65 -5.86 16.54
CA GLN A 144 4.54 -4.83 16.03
C GLN A 144 4.32 -4.63 14.53
N VAL A 145 4.20 -3.36 14.12
CA VAL A 145 4.08 -3.00 12.71
C VAL A 145 5.37 -3.31 11.95
N LYS A 146 5.22 -3.94 10.79
CA LYS A 146 6.27 -4.21 9.81
C LYS A 146 5.82 -3.73 8.44
N ILE A 147 6.40 -2.65 7.94
CA ILE A 147 6.16 -2.18 6.56
C ILE A 147 6.87 -3.13 5.60
N ALA A 148 6.13 -3.63 4.61
CA ALA A 148 6.59 -4.62 3.64
C ALA A 148 6.31 -4.16 2.20
N ASP A 149 6.84 -4.89 1.23
CA ASP A 149 6.68 -4.68 -0.22
C ASP A 149 7.26 -3.35 -0.72
N PHE A 150 8.58 -3.28 -0.76
CA PHE A 150 9.36 -2.15 -1.29
C PHE A 150 9.56 -2.20 -2.82
N GLY A 151 8.78 -3.01 -3.52
CA GLY A 151 8.92 -3.18 -4.97
C GLY A 151 8.73 -1.87 -5.76
N LEU A 152 7.89 -0.95 -5.28
CA LEU A 152 7.67 0.36 -5.87
C LEU A 152 8.49 1.50 -5.24
N ALA A 153 9.21 1.21 -4.15
CA ALA A 153 9.97 2.22 -3.43
C ALA A 153 11.11 2.78 -4.30
N LYS A 154 11.40 4.06 -4.10
CA LYS A 154 12.42 4.81 -4.85
C LYS A 154 13.16 5.80 -3.96
N ARG A 155 14.29 6.33 -4.45
CA ARG A 155 14.96 7.48 -3.81
C ARG A 155 14.14 8.77 -4.03
N SER A 156 14.09 9.60 -2.99
CA SER A 156 13.34 10.88 -2.98
C SER A 156 13.91 11.92 -3.95
N GLU A 157 15.20 11.87 -4.26
CA GLU A 157 15.86 12.80 -5.19
C GLU A 157 16.20 12.11 -6.51
N SER A 158 15.18 11.60 -7.23
CA SER A 158 15.42 11.12 -8.57
C SER A 158 15.69 12.28 -9.54
N THR A 159 16.72 12.11 -10.37
CA THR A 159 17.18 13.10 -11.35
C THR A 159 16.09 13.50 -12.34
N LYS A 160 16.26 14.66 -13.01
CA LYS A 160 15.27 15.17 -13.99
C LYS A 160 14.89 14.17 -15.08
N ASP A 161 15.73 13.18 -15.36
CA ASP A 161 15.49 12.15 -16.37
C ASP A 161 14.45 11.11 -15.93
N ASP A 162 14.31 10.84 -14.62
CA ASP A 162 13.26 9.97 -14.09
C ASP A 162 11.87 10.63 -14.09
N LYS A 163 11.81 11.95 -14.14
CA LYS A 163 10.54 12.71 -14.24
C LYS A 163 9.86 12.57 -15.61
N LEU A 164 10.58 12.09 -16.62
CA LEU A 164 10.04 11.85 -17.97
C LEU A 164 9.23 10.54 -18.09
N ARG A 165 9.33 9.63 -17.09
CA ARG A 165 8.50 8.42 -17.03
C ARG A 165 7.44 8.59 -15.96
N CYS A 166 6.38 9.27 -16.32
CA CYS A 166 5.20 9.44 -15.47
C CYS A 166 4.39 8.15 -15.35
N GLU A 167 5.00 7.05 -14.92
CA GLU A 167 4.25 5.84 -14.58
C GLU A 167 3.47 6.09 -13.29
N LEU A 168 2.16 5.90 -13.35
CA LEU A 168 1.30 5.94 -12.17
C LEU A 168 1.56 4.65 -11.36
N ARG A 169 2.33 4.76 -10.28
CA ARG A 169 2.68 3.63 -9.42
C ARG A 169 1.85 3.64 -8.15
N GLY A 170 1.50 2.47 -7.64
CA GLY A 170 0.77 2.33 -6.37
C GLY A 170 -0.71 2.01 -6.56
N THR A 171 -1.45 2.00 -5.47
CA THR A 171 -2.84 1.58 -5.39
C THR A 171 -3.78 2.78 -5.44
N PRO A 172 -4.72 2.88 -6.41
CA PRO A 172 -5.54 4.09 -6.66
C PRO A 172 -6.23 4.67 -5.43
N LEU A 173 -6.76 3.83 -4.52
CA LEU A 173 -7.49 4.26 -3.31
C LEU A 173 -6.61 5.02 -2.29
N TYR A 174 -5.28 4.94 -2.41
CA TYR A 174 -4.33 5.58 -1.50
C TYR A 174 -3.51 6.68 -2.19
N MET A 175 -3.80 6.97 -3.47
CA MET A 175 -3.07 7.97 -4.25
C MET A 175 -3.38 9.39 -3.77
N SER A 176 -2.34 10.22 -3.75
CA SER A 176 -2.46 11.64 -3.43
C SER A 176 -2.81 12.50 -4.65
N PRO A 177 -3.37 13.71 -4.46
CA PRO A 177 -3.71 14.60 -5.57
C PRO A 177 -2.54 14.94 -6.48
N GLU A 178 -1.37 15.24 -5.92
CA GLU A 178 -0.16 15.55 -6.69
C GLU A 178 0.34 14.36 -7.52
N MET A 179 0.15 13.15 -7.01
CA MET A 179 0.49 11.93 -7.73
C MET A 179 -0.39 11.75 -8.96
N VAL A 180 -1.71 11.95 -8.81
CA VAL A 180 -2.68 11.81 -9.91
C VAL A 180 -2.50 12.92 -10.94
N THR A 181 -2.32 14.18 -10.50
CA THR A 181 -2.27 15.34 -11.40
C THR A 181 -0.94 15.56 -12.08
N ARG A 182 0.17 15.30 -11.38
CA ARG A 182 1.52 15.65 -11.84
C ARG A 182 2.49 14.46 -11.88
N GLY A 183 2.08 13.26 -11.42
CA GLY A 183 2.94 12.11 -11.23
C GLY A 183 4.03 12.32 -10.16
N GLU A 184 3.85 13.32 -9.32
CA GLU A 184 4.77 13.61 -8.23
C GLU A 184 4.54 12.62 -7.09
N GLN A 185 5.50 11.74 -6.90
CA GLN A 185 5.47 10.69 -5.88
C GLN A 185 6.68 10.86 -4.99
N GLU A 186 6.54 11.77 -4.02
CA GLU A 186 7.57 12.12 -3.03
C GLU A 186 7.06 11.82 -1.61
N THR A 187 7.88 12.11 -0.60
CA THR A 187 7.55 11.81 0.81
C THR A 187 6.15 12.26 1.28
N PRO A 188 5.57 13.39 0.80
CA PRO A 188 4.21 13.75 1.17
C PRO A 188 3.13 12.77 0.67
N ALA A 189 3.40 12.04 -0.42
CA ALA A 189 2.45 11.04 -0.93
C ALA A 189 2.26 9.86 0.03
N ASP A 190 3.35 9.40 0.70
CA ASP A 190 3.25 8.36 1.73
C ASP A 190 2.44 8.84 2.95
N ILE A 191 2.48 10.14 3.28
CA ILE A 191 1.68 10.72 4.39
C ILE A 191 0.19 10.74 4.04
N TRP A 192 -0.16 11.08 2.80
CA TRP A 192 -1.54 10.96 2.35
C TRP A 192 -2.04 9.52 2.43
N ALA A 193 -1.24 8.57 1.94
CA ALA A 193 -1.56 7.15 2.01
C ALA A 193 -1.71 6.65 3.46
N LEU A 194 -0.85 7.12 4.39
CA LEU A 194 -1.01 6.87 5.83
C LEU A 194 -2.36 7.37 6.35
N GLY A 195 -2.79 8.56 5.95
CA GLY A 195 -4.11 9.08 6.30
C GLY A 195 -5.24 8.17 5.84
N CYS A 196 -5.16 7.68 4.59
CA CYS A 196 -6.12 6.71 4.06
C CYS A 196 -6.14 5.41 4.88
N VAL A 197 -4.96 4.87 5.25
CA VAL A 197 -4.84 3.68 6.11
C VAL A 197 -5.48 3.91 7.47
N VAL A 198 -5.24 5.06 8.11
CA VAL A 198 -5.81 5.40 9.43
C VAL A 198 -7.32 5.52 9.36
N ALA A 199 -7.86 6.18 8.35
CA ALA A 199 -9.31 6.29 8.13
C ALA A 199 -9.95 4.91 7.89
N GLU A 200 -9.30 4.05 7.11
CA GLU A 200 -9.76 2.69 6.82
C GLU A 200 -9.73 1.79 8.06
N MET A 201 -8.68 1.84 8.88
CA MET A 201 -8.64 1.13 10.17
C MET A 201 -9.79 1.53 11.09
N ALA A 202 -10.14 2.81 11.13
CA ALA A 202 -11.18 3.34 12.01
C ALA A 202 -12.61 3.04 11.52
N THR A 203 -12.81 2.85 10.22
CA THR A 203 -14.14 2.67 9.63
C THR A 203 -14.39 1.27 9.11
N GLY A 204 -13.35 0.52 8.78
CA GLY A 204 -13.44 -0.74 8.02
C GLY A 204 -13.68 -0.55 6.52
N ASN A 205 -13.74 0.68 6.05
CA ASN A 205 -13.99 1.02 4.66
C ASN A 205 -12.87 1.91 4.12
N PRO A 206 -12.52 1.79 2.82
CA PRO A 206 -11.58 2.70 2.19
C PRO A 206 -12.00 4.17 2.38
N ALA A 207 -11.01 5.05 2.50
CA ALA A 207 -11.23 6.49 2.69
C ALA A 207 -11.97 7.16 1.51
N TRP A 208 -12.00 6.51 0.35
CA TRP A 208 -12.76 6.88 -0.83
C TRP A 208 -13.81 5.83 -1.15
N ARG A 209 -15.08 6.24 -1.24
CA ARG A 209 -16.19 5.36 -1.63
C ARG A 209 -16.45 5.51 -3.13
N CYS A 210 -15.66 4.84 -3.96
CA CYS A 210 -15.82 4.88 -5.40
C CYS A 210 -15.41 3.56 -6.04
N SER A 211 -16.31 2.94 -6.80
CA SER A 211 -16.07 1.67 -7.51
C SER A 211 -15.48 1.88 -8.91
N ASP A 212 -15.57 3.09 -9.46
CA ASP A 212 -15.03 3.44 -10.77
C ASP A 212 -13.69 4.15 -10.61
N ILE A 213 -12.63 3.53 -11.12
CA ILE A 213 -11.26 4.06 -11.01
C ILE A 213 -11.11 5.38 -11.74
N ALA A 214 -11.72 5.54 -12.91
CA ALA A 214 -11.64 6.79 -13.65
C ALA A 214 -12.27 7.94 -12.87
N LYS A 215 -13.47 7.69 -12.32
CA LYS A 215 -14.17 8.64 -11.46
C LYS A 215 -13.37 8.94 -10.19
N LEU A 216 -12.75 7.91 -9.57
CA LEU A 216 -11.90 8.08 -8.40
C LEU A 216 -10.71 9.00 -8.70
N LEU A 217 -9.97 8.74 -9.78
CA LEU A 217 -8.80 9.54 -10.16
C LEU A 217 -9.21 11.00 -10.50
N MET A 218 -10.35 11.19 -11.18
CA MET A 218 -10.90 12.54 -11.41
C MET A 218 -11.26 13.25 -10.09
N THR A 219 -11.88 12.53 -9.16
CA THR A 219 -12.23 13.09 -7.84
C THR A 219 -11.01 13.50 -7.04
N ILE A 220 -9.97 12.64 -7.01
CA ILE A 220 -8.71 12.90 -6.28
C ILE A 220 -7.96 14.07 -6.94
N GLY A 221 -7.82 14.06 -8.27
CA GLY A 221 -6.97 14.99 -8.98
C GLY A 221 -7.61 16.35 -9.27
N LEU A 222 -8.87 16.39 -9.66
CA LEU A 222 -9.56 17.60 -10.11
C LEU A 222 -10.67 18.08 -9.16
N GLY A 223 -11.19 17.17 -8.31
CA GLY A 223 -12.25 17.49 -7.36
C GLY A 223 -11.75 18.31 -6.18
N ASP A 224 -12.68 19.02 -5.52
CA ASP A 224 -12.42 19.71 -4.26
C ASP A 224 -12.60 18.82 -3.03
N GLN A 225 -13.08 17.61 -3.23
CA GLN A 225 -13.34 16.67 -2.16
C GLN A 225 -12.04 16.18 -1.50
N LEU A 226 -12.15 15.89 -0.22
CA LEU A 226 -11.13 15.20 0.58
C LEU A 226 -11.65 13.80 0.96
N PRO A 227 -10.77 12.87 1.33
CA PRO A 227 -11.19 11.62 1.93
C PRO A 227 -12.08 11.86 3.15
N GLU A 228 -13.04 10.97 3.37
CA GLU A 228 -13.98 11.08 4.49
C GLU A 228 -13.24 10.91 5.82
N ILE A 229 -13.38 11.91 6.72
CA ILE A 229 -12.87 11.83 8.08
C ILE A 229 -13.91 11.13 8.95
N PRO A 230 -13.56 10.01 9.62
CA PRO A 230 -14.51 9.26 10.42
C PRO A 230 -15.07 10.06 11.61
N GLU A 231 -16.39 10.21 11.69
CA GLU A 231 -17.06 10.97 12.77
C GLU A 231 -16.78 10.42 14.16
N LYS A 232 -16.59 9.10 14.27
CA LYS A 232 -16.39 8.39 15.55
C LYS A 232 -14.99 8.50 16.13
N LEU A 233 -14.03 9.06 15.38
CA LEU A 233 -12.71 9.35 15.93
C LEU A 233 -12.79 10.51 16.92
N SER A 234 -11.87 10.49 17.89
CA SER A 234 -11.63 11.64 18.78
C SER A 234 -11.25 12.89 17.98
N GLU A 235 -11.32 14.06 18.63
CA GLU A 235 -10.92 15.32 17.98
C GLU A 235 -9.44 15.30 17.57
N GLU A 236 -8.57 14.66 18.38
CA GLU A 236 -7.17 14.46 18.03
C GLU A 236 -7.02 13.56 16.79
N GLY A 237 -7.85 12.51 16.66
CA GLY A 237 -7.84 11.63 15.49
C GLY A 237 -8.30 12.33 14.22
N LYS A 238 -9.31 13.18 14.32
CA LYS A 238 -9.79 14.01 13.21
C LYS A 238 -8.74 15.03 12.78
N ASP A 239 -8.16 15.77 13.73
CA ASP A 239 -7.09 16.74 13.47
C ASP A 239 -5.87 16.05 12.82
N PHE A 240 -5.49 14.85 13.29
CA PHE A 240 -4.42 14.07 12.70
C PHE A 240 -4.70 13.78 11.21
N LEU A 241 -5.91 13.36 10.86
CA LEU A 241 -6.30 13.09 9.47
C LEU A 241 -6.33 14.37 8.64
N GLU A 242 -6.77 15.50 9.19
CA GLU A 242 -6.71 16.81 8.53
C GLU A 242 -5.27 17.19 8.14
N LYS A 243 -4.28 16.89 9.00
CA LYS A 243 -2.86 17.13 8.68
C LYS A 243 -2.35 16.20 7.57
N CYS A 244 -2.88 14.97 7.48
CA CYS A 244 -2.55 14.03 6.41
C CYS A 244 -3.19 14.40 5.07
N PHE A 245 -4.44 14.90 5.08
CA PHE A 245 -5.23 15.19 3.88
C PHE A 245 -5.11 16.63 3.35
N VAL A 246 -4.02 17.31 3.66
CA VAL A 246 -3.70 18.61 3.04
C VAL A 246 -3.36 18.41 1.57
N LYS A 247 -4.14 18.99 0.64
CA LYS A 247 -3.94 18.83 -0.82
C LYS A 247 -2.60 19.36 -1.31
N ASP A 248 -2.14 20.49 -0.77
CA ASP A 248 -0.84 21.04 -1.11
C ASP A 248 0.27 20.20 -0.42
N PRO A 249 1.06 19.41 -1.17
CA PRO A 249 2.08 18.55 -0.57
C PRO A 249 3.15 19.31 0.22
N LYS A 250 3.38 20.59 -0.10
CA LYS A 250 4.35 21.43 0.62
C LYS A 250 3.84 21.89 1.99
N LYS A 251 2.53 21.88 2.21
CA LYS A 251 1.87 22.23 3.48
C LYS A 251 1.46 21.01 4.28
N ARG A 252 1.48 19.82 3.66
CA ARG A 252 1.17 18.56 4.34
C ARG A 252 2.22 18.28 5.40
N TRP A 253 1.80 17.84 6.57
CA TRP A 253 2.72 17.52 7.64
C TRP A 253 3.66 16.38 7.27
N THR A 254 4.90 16.45 7.75
CA THR A 254 5.88 15.38 7.61
C THR A 254 5.64 14.27 8.65
N ALA A 255 6.22 13.09 8.42
CA ALA A 255 6.16 12.01 9.41
C ALA A 255 6.76 12.43 10.76
N GLU A 256 7.82 13.25 10.76
CA GLU A 256 8.42 13.79 11.99
C GLU A 256 7.46 14.71 12.76
N MET A 257 6.72 15.57 12.05
CA MET A 257 5.72 16.44 12.69
C MET A 257 4.58 15.61 13.27
N LEU A 258 4.09 14.63 12.52
CA LEU A 258 3.00 13.75 12.94
C LEU A 258 3.38 12.84 14.13
N LEU A 259 4.65 12.44 14.26
CA LEU A 259 5.12 11.70 15.45
C LEU A 259 4.99 12.49 16.76
N LYS A 260 4.91 13.83 16.66
CA LYS A 260 4.72 14.74 17.82
C LYS A 260 3.24 15.08 18.04
N HIS A 261 2.33 14.57 17.18
CA HIS A 261 0.90 14.87 17.26
C HIS A 261 0.24 14.17 18.45
N PRO A 262 -0.69 14.82 19.19
CA PRO A 262 -1.35 14.25 20.37
C PRO A 262 -2.04 12.90 20.12
N PHE A 263 -2.51 12.64 18.90
CA PHE A 263 -3.13 11.38 18.51
C PHE A 263 -2.21 10.17 18.70
N VAL A 264 -0.90 10.33 18.48
CA VAL A 264 0.11 9.26 18.57
C VAL A 264 1.16 9.47 19.67
N ALA A 265 1.10 10.59 20.41
CA ALA A 265 1.94 10.83 21.56
C ALA A 265 1.63 9.82 22.67
N ASP A 266 2.64 9.48 23.50
CA ASP A 266 2.47 8.55 24.62
C ASP A 266 1.45 9.12 25.61
N GLN A 267 0.28 8.54 25.65
CA GLN A 267 -0.54 8.54 26.86
C GLN A 267 0.00 7.36 27.68
N ASP A 268 0.39 7.60 28.92
CA ASP A 268 0.92 6.59 29.84
C ASP A 268 0.17 5.27 29.67
N ASP A 269 0.93 4.20 29.39
CA ASP A 269 0.43 2.82 29.22
C ASP A 269 -0.12 2.29 30.58
N THR A 270 -1.24 2.83 31.03
CA THR A 270 -1.99 2.31 32.18
C THR A 270 -3.42 1.98 31.80
N VAL A 271 -3.60 0.98 30.94
CA VAL A 271 -4.86 0.22 30.90
C VAL A 271 -4.55 -1.27 30.76
N SER A 272 -4.96 -1.98 31.81
CA SER A 272 -4.79 -3.40 32.09
C SER A 272 -5.17 -4.33 30.94
N LEU A 273 -4.30 -5.29 30.69
CA LEU A 273 -4.57 -6.57 30.04
C LEU A 273 -5.62 -7.36 30.82
N ASN A 274 -6.82 -7.48 30.30
CA ASN A 274 -7.75 -8.57 30.58
C ASN A 274 -8.72 -8.70 29.42
N ASP A 275 -8.37 -9.50 28.43
CA ASP A 275 -9.32 -10.30 27.65
C ASP A 275 -8.55 -11.35 26.85
N GLU A 276 -8.55 -12.57 27.39
CA GLU A 276 -8.11 -13.76 26.66
C GLU A 276 -9.16 -14.11 25.59
N ARG A 277 -8.80 -13.99 24.32
CA ARG A 277 -9.56 -14.58 23.22
C ARG A 277 -8.67 -15.49 22.37
N CYS A 278 -9.11 -16.74 22.28
CA CYS A 278 -8.54 -17.79 21.46
C CYS A 278 -8.44 -17.37 20.00
N TYR A 279 -7.24 -17.49 19.42
CA TYR A 279 -7.00 -17.34 18.00
C TYR A 279 -7.18 -18.71 17.31
N SER A 280 -8.05 -18.78 16.31
CA SER A 280 -8.08 -19.87 15.35
C SER A 280 -7.15 -19.52 14.19
N GLU A 281 -6.16 -20.35 13.95
CA GLU A 281 -5.20 -20.20 12.85
C GLU A 281 -5.90 -20.45 11.50
N THR A 282 -6.09 -19.41 10.72
CA THR A 282 -6.39 -19.54 9.29
C THR A 282 -5.30 -18.87 8.49
N PRO A 283 -4.79 -19.48 7.41
CA PRO A 283 -3.72 -18.88 6.59
C PRO A 283 -4.20 -17.57 5.96
N SER A 284 -3.45 -16.49 6.17
CA SER A 284 -3.73 -15.21 5.54
C SER A 284 -3.37 -15.24 4.06
N THR A 285 -4.30 -14.88 3.19
CA THR A 285 -4.06 -14.72 1.77
C THR A 285 -3.85 -13.24 1.45
N SER A 286 -2.70 -12.89 0.88
CA SER A 286 -2.48 -11.56 0.29
C SER A 286 -3.50 -11.29 -0.82
N PRO A 287 -4.01 -10.06 -0.97
CA PRO A 287 -4.91 -9.71 -2.06
C PRO A 287 -4.28 -10.00 -3.42
N LYS A 288 -5.02 -10.70 -4.27
CA LYS A 288 -4.53 -11.17 -5.58
C LYS A 288 -4.49 -10.07 -6.64
N CYS A 289 -5.13 -8.91 -6.38
CA CYS A 289 -5.23 -7.82 -7.36
C CYS A 289 -5.33 -6.46 -6.64
N PRO A 290 -4.74 -5.36 -7.17
CA PRO A 290 -4.95 -4.00 -6.68
C PRO A 290 -6.42 -3.53 -6.74
N PHE A 291 -7.29 -4.29 -7.38
CA PHE A 291 -8.70 -3.99 -7.62
C PHE A 291 -9.67 -5.01 -6.98
N ASP A 292 -9.20 -5.91 -6.11
CA ASP A 292 -10.08 -6.76 -5.30
C ASP A 292 -10.77 -5.88 -4.26
N PHE A 293 -11.93 -5.35 -4.66
CA PHE A 293 -12.84 -4.67 -3.74
C PHE A 293 -13.59 -5.72 -2.92
N PRO A 294 -13.80 -5.52 -1.61
CA PRO A 294 -14.67 -6.38 -0.82
C PRO A 294 -16.10 -6.39 -1.38
N ASP A 295 -16.79 -7.53 -1.30
CA ASP A 295 -18.17 -7.77 -1.81
C ASP A 295 -19.28 -6.82 -1.26
N TRP A 296 -18.95 -5.93 -0.31
CA TRP A 296 -19.91 -4.99 0.25
C TRP A 296 -20.37 -3.89 -0.75
N VAL A 297 -19.72 -3.74 -1.91
CA VAL A 297 -20.11 -2.79 -2.97
C VAL A 297 -21.39 -3.22 -3.70
N THR A 298 -21.88 -4.43 -3.49
CA THR A 298 -22.98 -5.01 -4.30
C THR A 298 -24.38 -4.87 -3.70
N ASN A 299 -24.57 -4.28 -2.50
CA ASN A 299 -25.88 -4.28 -1.82
C ASN A 299 -26.40 -2.88 -1.44
N ASP A 300 -26.32 -1.89 -2.31
CA ASP A 300 -27.15 -0.68 -2.16
C ASP A 300 -27.79 -0.28 -3.50
N SER A 301 -28.90 -0.95 -3.80
CA SER A 301 -29.91 -0.45 -4.71
C SER A 301 -30.89 0.40 -3.90
N ALA A 302 -30.60 1.68 -3.75
CA ALA A 302 -31.57 2.70 -3.40
C ALA A 302 -31.23 4.00 -4.14
N GLU A 303 -32.16 4.37 -5.00
CA GLU A 303 -32.18 5.53 -5.86
C GLU A 303 -31.90 6.83 -5.10
N SER A 304 -30.93 7.63 -5.55
CA SER A 304 -31.12 9.07 -5.62
C SER A 304 -30.34 9.61 -6.84
N SER A 305 -31.11 9.92 -7.86
CA SER A 305 -30.71 10.61 -9.06
C SER A 305 -30.28 12.04 -8.72
N ALA A 306 -28.98 12.28 -8.60
CA ALA A 306 -28.39 13.59 -8.75
C ALA A 306 -27.68 13.60 -10.11
N THR A 307 -28.38 14.07 -11.13
CA THR A 307 -27.85 14.39 -12.45
C THR A 307 -26.86 15.54 -12.32
N CYS A 308 -25.58 15.24 -12.23
CA CYS A 308 -24.55 16.21 -12.58
C CYS A 308 -24.44 16.23 -14.11
N SER A 309 -24.93 17.28 -14.72
CA SER A 309 -24.73 17.63 -16.12
C SER A 309 -23.23 17.83 -16.37
N ILE A 310 -22.60 16.86 -17.01
CA ILE A 310 -21.25 16.99 -17.55
C ILE A 310 -21.38 17.86 -18.80
N THR A 311 -20.96 19.12 -18.69
CA THR A 311 -20.71 19.97 -19.87
C THR A 311 -19.61 19.26 -20.68
N SER A 312 -19.94 19.05 -21.97
CA SER A 312 -19.11 18.39 -22.98
C SER A 312 -17.66 18.88 -22.96
N LEU A 313 -16.74 17.93 -22.72
CA LEU A 313 -15.30 18.11 -22.92
C LEU A 313 -15.02 18.22 -24.42
N PRO A 314 -14.14 19.14 -24.85
CA PRO A 314 -13.77 19.26 -26.27
C PRO A 314 -13.02 18.03 -26.75
N SER A 315 -13.35 17.57 -27.96
CA SER A 315 -12.63 16.49 -28.64
C SER A 315 -11.17 16.89 -28.93
N PRO A 316 -10.22 15.98 -28.83
CA PRO A 316 -8.81 16.28 -29.08
C PRO A 316 -8.58 16.59 -30.55
N ALA A 317 -8.09 17.79 -30.85
CA ALA A 317 -7.50 18.11 -32.14
C ALA A 317 -6.12 17.43 -32.25
N ASN A 318 -5.80 16.92 -33.42
CA ASN A 318 -4.55 16.29 -33.78
C ASN A 318 -3.34 17.12 -33.32
N PHE A 319 -2.55 16.59 -32.39
CA PHE A 319 -1.27 17.17 -32.02
C PHE A 319 -0.12 16.32 -32.51
N SER A 320 0.62 16.87 -33.43
CA SER A 320 1.98 16.50 -33.77
C SER A 320 2.93 17.42 -32.97
N ASP A 321 3.94 16.79 -32.38
CA ASP A 321 5.20 17.38 -31.92
C ASP A 321 5.31 17.92 -30.48
N GLY A 322 6.05 17.24 -29.72
CA GLY A 322 7.08 17.46 -28.72
C GLY A 322 7.05 18.72 -27.82
N SER A 323 6.04 18.90 -26.96
CA SER A 323 6.19 19.78 -25.78
C SER A 323 5.24 19.32 -24.67
N TRP A 324 5.81 18.75 -23.62
CA TRP A 324 5.09 18.19 -22.47
C TRP A 324 4.65 19.32 -21.51
N SER A 325 3.49 19.90 -21.78
CA SER A 325 2.74 20.74 -20.84
C SER A 325 1.28 20.32 -20.89
N THR A 326 0.99 19.07 -20.54
CA THR A 326 -0.38 18.58 -20.44
C THR A 326 -1.03 19.12 -19.17
N SER A 327 -2.27 19.63 -19.31
CA SER A 327 -3.06 20.04 -18.16
C SER A 327 -3.36 18.83 -17.26
N PRO A 328 -3.61 19.02 -15.94
CA PRO A 328 -3.99 17.92 -15.05
C PRO A 328 -5.18 17.10 -15.58
N ALA A 329 -6.13 17.74 -16.25
CA ALA A 329 -7.28 17.07 -16.85
C ALA A 329 -6.90 16.18 -18.04
N GLU A 330 -5.99 16.62 -18.91
CA GLU A 330 -5.47 15.83 -20.03
C GLU A 330 -4.70 14.60 -19.52
N ARG A 331 -3.87 14.76 -18.51
CA ARG A 331 -3.16 13.65 -17.90
C ARG A 331 -4.09 12.58 -17.32
N ILE A 332 -5.12 13.00 -16.55
CA ILE A 332 -6.11 12.06 -16.01
C ILE A 332 -6.85 11.38 -17.15
N TRP A 333 -7.18 12.11 -18.21
CA TRP A 333 -7.84 11.57 -19.38
C TRP A 333 -6.96 10.52 -20.10
N GLU A 334 -5.67 10.76 -20.27
CA GLU A 334 -4.70 9.80 -20.80
C GLU A 334 -4.67 8.52 -19.93
N LEU A 335 -4.58 8.64 -18.61
CA LEU A 335 -4.58 7.50 -17.68
C LEU A 335 -5.87 6.66 -17.76
N VAL A 336 -6.98 7.28 -18.12
CA VAL A 336 -8.29 6.61 -18.27
C VAL A 336 -8.46 6.02 -19.67
N CYS A 337 -7.95 6.66 -20.72
CA CYS A 337 -8.19 6.29 -22.12
C CYS A 337 -7.12 5.39 -22.72
N GLU A 338 -5.90 5.34 -22.20
CA GLU A 338 -4.86 4.38 -22.66
C GLU A 338 -5.23 2.91 -22.41
N ARG A 339 -6.31 2.64 -21.68
CA ARG A 339 -6.93 1.31 -21.59
C ARG A 339 -7.88 1.07 -22.76
N LYS A 340 -7.38 0.97 -23.99
CA LYS A 340 -8.13 0.25 -25.02
C LYS A 340 -8.09 -1.23 -24.68
N PRO A 341 -9.24 -1.89 -24.58
CA PRO A 341 -9.28 -3.34 -24.50
C PRO A 341 -8.88 -3.87 -25.89
N GLU A 342 -7.63 -4.26 -26.08
CA GLU A 342 -7.31 -5.22 -27.12
C GLU A 342 -7.81 -6.57 -26.64
N SER A 343 -8.89 -6.98 -27.27
CA SER A 343 -9.42 -8.31 -27.51
C SER A 343 -8.87 -9.49 -26.72
N GLU A 344 -9.84 -10.21 -26.17
CA GLU A 344 -9.79 -11.60 -25.69
C GLU A 344 -9.14 -11.83 -24.32
N TRP A 345 -9.98 -11.66 -23.31
CA TRP A 345 -9.75 -12.18 -21.97
C TRP A 345 -9.91 -13.72 -22.03
N SER A 346 -8.82 -14.46 -22.14
CA SER A 346 -8.85 -15.85 -21.75
C SER A 346 -8.85 -15.92 -20.22
N THR A 347 -9.83 -16.62 -19.66
CA THR A 347 -10.13 -16.80 -18.24
C THR A 347 -9.11 -17.64 -17.49
N ALA A 348 -7.81 -17.50 -17.71
CA ALA A 348 -6.81 -18.34 -17.06
C ALA A 348 -5.72 -17.59 -16.26
N ASP A 349 -5.37 -16.33 -16.58
CA ASP A 349 -4.27 -15.65 -15.88
C ASP A 349 -4.53 -14.13 -15.75
N GLY A 350 -5.28 -13.76 -14.69
CA GLY A 350 -5.68 -12.39 -14.42
C GLY A 350 -4.60 -11.51 -13.80
N TRP A 351 -3.64 -11.02 -14.58
CA TRP A 351 -2.73 -9.96 -14.15
C TRP A 351 -2.92 -8.72 -15.02
N VAL A 352 -3.39 -7.62 -14.44
CA VAL A 352 -3.37 -6.30 -15.08
C VAL A 352 -2.17 -5.53 -14.55
N SER A 353 -1.14 -5.42 -15.37
CA SER A 353 -0.03 -4.50 -15.14
C SER A 353 -0.46 -3.11 -15.61
N VAL A 354 -0.58 -2.16 -14.72
CA VAL A 354 -0.70 -0.74 -15.07
C VAL A 354 0.72 -0.24 -15.34
N ARG A 355 1.05 -0.12 -16.60
CA ARG A 355 2.30 0.51 -17.06
C ARG A 355 2.18 2.00 -17.09
#